data_247913f3ec32b4b3e56bcc52179ba14f
#
_entry.id   247913f3ec32b4b3e56bcc52179ba14f
#
_cell.length_a   1.000
_cell.length_b   1.000
_cell.length_c   1.000
_cell.angle_alpha   90.00
_cell.angle_beta   90.00
_cell.angle_gamma   90.00
#
_symmetry.space_group_name_H-M   'P 1'
#
loop_
_entity.id
_entity.type
_entity.pdbx_description
1 polymer ?
#
loop_
_entity_poly.entity_id
_entity_poly.type
_entity_poly.pdbx_seq_one_letter_code
_entity_poly.pdbx_strand_id
1 'polypeptide(L)'
;MNLFERAVRSCYRKPVKSILLLLVVCIISLLFLSGMASRSANIAVNDSTRQAIGAGFLLEGNPEDRTRRLEEAGQKISELYEDGEGSYAGVHSYKTNVGGVEGWGVSTDNSFESLKLEDIEKIAETEGISDYNITTAPTVVKQENFERIEDPDTDQTNDFGGVTLIGNLDMTMDSNVLSGNVSIKEGRMTTPEDANVCVISEELAEKNQLKVGDTMKFHPVKEEEPVQEAEIVGIYQVKESIKPYMSGDTFRSENIIFTDLHFPEKVEQDDPLYEKAYFKVADVDDYEAVKEAIKKTDIDWRRYDLIDNNGNLDTMASNFNDLEKISNTLLIVVTAASFAILFLIFIFWIRNRTNEIGILMSLGIAKGKILLQILSEAFLIGIAAVALSFLFAPAVSNAAADYLAGQQEQQAELQKEMDAGKVATDYQAPELTVTNVETEITSFMLVADVAGVSVLIIVSTCAAGILIFRKNPKDILSEMS
;
A
#
# COMPACT_ATOMS: atom_id res chain seq x y z
N MET A 1 12.11 30.43 -53.29
CA MET A 1 11.43 30.50 -51.98
C MET A 1 11.41 29.13 -51.39
N ASN A 2 12.08 28.93 -50.23
CA ASN A 2 12.16 27.63 -49.58
C ASN A 2 10.77 27.19 -49.08
N LEU A 3 10.60 25.87 -48.98
CA LEU A 3 9.34 25.21 -48.55
C LEU A 3 8.85 25.77 -47.20
N PHE A 4 9.80 25.99 -46.28
CA PHE A 4 9.60 26.57 -44.93
C PHE A 4 9.07 28.01 -44.99
N GLU A 5 9.66 28.92 -45.81
CA GLU A 5 9.18 30.29 -45.97
C GLU A 5 7.76 30.35 -46.49
N ARG A 6 7.38 29.41 -47.37
CA ARG A 6 5.99 29.29 -47.89
C ARG A 6 5.03 28.85 -46.79
N ALA A 7 5.44 27.92 -45.97
CA ALA A 7 4.62 27.44 -44.84
C ALA A 7 4.35 28.56 -43.84
N VAL A 8 5.38 29.31 -43.42
CA VAL A 8 5.24 30.44 -42.49
C VAL A 8 4.31 31.53 -43.05
N ARG A 9 4.51 31.93 -44.31
CA ARG A 9 3.64 32.95 -44.98
C ARG A 9 2.18 32.45 -45.11
N SER A 10 1.96 31.18 -45.36
CA SER A 10 0.63 30.58 -45.45
C SER A 10 -0.09 30.65 -44.09
N CYS A 11 0.59 30.30 -42.98
CA CYS A 11 0.05 30.40 -41.63
C CYS A 11 -0.38 31.83 -41.29
N TYR A 12 0.44 32.83 -41.67
CA TYR A 12 0.16 34.27 -41.39
C TYR A 12 -1.00 34.82 -42.23
N ARG A 13 -1.20 34.33 -43.47
CA ARG A 13 -2.27 34.78 -44.35
C ARG A 13 -3.65 34.24 -44.00
N LYS A 14 -3.74 33.15 -43.23
CA LYS A 14 -5.01 32.47 -42.87
C LYS A 14 -5.09 32.28 -41.35
N PRO A 15 -5.07 33.37 -40.54
CA PRO A 15 -4.88 33.30 -39.09
C PRO A 15 -5.97 32.48 -38.37
N VAL A 16 -7.25 32.65 -38.76
CA VAL A 16 -8.36 31.93 -38.11
C VAL A 16 -8.21 30.39 -38.21
N LYS A 17 -7.78 29.90 -39.40
CA LYS A 17 -7.58 28.44 -39.59
C LYS A 17 -6.35 27.94 -38.86
N SER A 18 -5.28 28.71 -38.81
CA SER A 18 -4.07 28.36 -38.10
C SER A 18 -4.28 28.35 -36.58
N ILE A 19 -5.04 29.31 -36.04
CA ILE A 19 -5.41 29.37 -34.61
C ILE A 19 -6.33 28.17 -34.26
N LEU A 20 -7.32 27.84 -35.08
CA LEU A 20 -8.19 26.69 -34.83
C LEU A 20 -7.41 25.39 -34.79
N LEU A 21 -6.50 25.16 -35.75
CA LEU A 21 -5.63 23.99 -35.73
C LEU A 21 -4.71 23.97 -34.51
N LEU A 22 -4.13 25.13 -34.17
CA LEU A 22 -3.27 25.29 -32.98
C LEU A 22 -4.03 24.92 -31.71
N LEU A 23 -5.25 25.43 -31.51
CA LEU A 23 -6.08 25.10 -30.35
C LEU A 23 -6.43 23.63 -30.28
N VAL A 24 -6.82 23.02 -31.40
CA VAL A 24 -7.16 21.59 -31.43
C VAL A 24 -5.94 20.73 -31.13
N VAL A 25 -4.79 21.01 -31.75
CA VAL A 25 -3.56 20.26 -31.49
C VAL A 25 -3.08 20.48 -30.04
N CYS A 26 -3.23 21.69 -29.51
CA CYS A 26 -2.91 21.98 -28.11
C CYS A 26 -3.78 21.16 -27.14
N ILE A 27 -5.09 21.08 -27.38
CA ILE A 27 -6.00 20.25 -26.58
C ILE A 27 -5.64 18.75 -26.69
N ILE A 28 -5.33 18.26 -27.89
CA ILE A 28 -4.90 16.88 -28.09
C ILE A 28 -3.62 16.57 -27.32
N SER A 29 -2.63 17.44 -27.38
CA SER A 29 -1.36 17.32 -26.64
C SER A 29 -1.60 17.36 -25.13
N LEU A 30 -2.44 18.27 -24.62
CA LEU A 30 -2.79 18.34 -23.20
C LEU A 30 -3.48 17.05 -22.72
N LEU A 31 -4.43 16.51 -23.49
CA LEU A 31 -5.10 15.26 -23.14
C LEU A 31 -4.14 14.07 -23.14
N PHE A 32 -3.21 14.04 -24.10
CA PHE A 32 -2.21 12.98 -24.19
C PHE A 32 -1.21 13.04 -23.04
N LEU A 33 -0.70 14.22 -22.72
CA LEU A 33 0.18 14.45 -21.57
C LEU A 33 -0.51 14.13 -20.24
N SER A 34 -1.76 14.58 -20.06
CA SER A 34 -2.54 14.28 -18.87
C SER A 34 -2.77 12.77 -18.70
N GLY A 35 -3.08 12.06 -19.80
CA GLY A 35 -3.25 10.60 -19.77
C GLY A 35 -1.95 9.86 -19.40
N MET A 36 -0.80 10.32 -19.94
CA MET A 36 0.51 9.74 -19.59
C MET A 36 0.91 10.06 -18.14
N ALA A 37 0.66 11.29 -17.68
CA ALA A 37 0.93 11.68 -16.31
C ALA A 37 0.07 10.90 -15.31
N SER A 38 -1.22 10.74 -15.59
CA SER A 38 -2.12 9.92 -14.78
C SER A 38 -1.67 8.45 -14.70
N ARG A 39 -1.23 7.88 -15.83
CA ARG A 39 -0.68 6.52 -15.85
C ARG A 39 0.59 6.39 -15.01
N SER A 40 1.52 7.33 -15.15
CA SER A 40 2.77 7.33 -14.36
C SER A 40 2.52 7.52 -12.88
N ALA A 41 1.57 8.39 -12.51
CA ALA A 41 1.12 8.56 -11.16
C ALA A 41 0.53 7.28 -10.56
N ASN A 42 -0.34 6.60 -11.32
CA ASN A 42 -0.93 5.32 -10.87
C ASN A 42 0.14 4.23 -10.65
N ILE A 43 1.17 4.14 -11.52
CA ILE A 43 2.29 3.21 -11.34
C ILE A 43 3.09 3.58 -10.10
N ALA A 44 3.45 4.86 -9.93
CA ALA A 44 4.22 5.32 -8.78
C ALA A 44 3.47 5.13 -7.45
N VAL A 45 2.14 5.38 -7.44
CA VAL A 45 1.28 5.11 -6.27
C VAL A 45 1.22 3.63 -5.97
N ASN A 46 1.05 2.78 -7.00
CA ASN A 46 1.06 1.34 -6.82
C ASN A 46 2.38 0.84 -6.19
N ASP A 47 3.52 1.28 -6.74
CA ASP A 47 4.84 0.87 -6.25
C ASP A 47 5.11 1.41 -4.83
N SER A 48 4.81 2.69 -4.57
CA SER A 48 4.97 3.28 -3.23
C SER A 48 4.01 2.67 -2.20
N THR A 49 2.79 2.36 -2.60
CA THR A 49 1.78 1.71 -1.76
C THR A 49 2.21 0.28 -1.43
N ARG A 50 2.65 -0.50 -2.41
CA ARG A 50 3.20 -1.84 -2.19
C ARG A 50 4.40 -1.83 -1.24
N GLN A 51 5.31 -0.87 -1.39
CA GLN A 51 6.46 -0.70 -0.49
C GLN A 51 6.06 -0.22 0.91
N ALA A 52 5.06 0.66 1.02
CA ALA A 52 4.61 1.20 2.31
C ALA A 52 3.80 0.20 3.14
N ILE A 53 3.01 -0.66 2.50
CA ILE A 53 2.23 -1.71 3.19
C ILE A 53 3.15 -2.77 3.82
N GLY A 54 4.40 -2.88 3.36
CA GLY A 54 5.35 -3.84 3.89
C GLY A 54 4.81 -5.26 3.78
N ALA A 55 4.73 -5.78 2.56
CA ALA A 55 4.32 -7.16 2.36
C ALA A 55 5.18 -8.10 3.21
N GLY A 56 4.53 -9.02 3.87
CA GLY A 56 5.21 -9.94 4.75
C GLY A 56 4.37 -11.17 5.05
N PHE A 57 4.88 -11.99 5.94
CA PHE A 57 4.22 -13.21 6.41
C PHE A 57 4.10 -13.16 7.92
N LEU A 58 2.96 -13.58 8.42
CA LEU A 58 2.73 -13.77 9.85
C LEU A 58 2.79 -15.27 10.14
N LEU A 59 3.60 -15.65 11.12
CA LEU A 59 3.70 -17.00 11.64
C LEU A 59 2.96 -17.08 12.97
N GLU A 60 2.03 -18.00 13.10
CA GLU A 60 1.29 -18.30 14.32
C GLU A 60 1.30 -19.80 14.61
N GLY A 61 0.98 -20.18 15.84
CA GLY A 61 0.81 -21.59 16.20
C GLY A 61 -0.45 -22.18 15.56
N ASN A 62 -0.33 -23.38 14.98
CA ASN A 62 -1.48 -24.09 14.39
C ASN A 62 -2.37 -24.71 15.47
N PRO A 63 -3.67 -24.32 15.58
CA PRO A 63 -4.57 -24.79 16.63
C PRO A 63 -4.89 -26.30 16.56
N GLU A 64 -4.92 -26.87 15.34
CA GLU A 64 -5.18 -28.31 15.17
C GLU A 64 -3.99 -29.12 15.64
N ASP A 65 -2.77 -28.72 15.32
CA ASP A 65 -1.55 -29.35 15.81
C ASP A 65 -1.40 -29.19 17.33
N ARG A 66 -1.76 -28.03 17.87
CA ARG A 66 -1.79 -27.82 19.33
C ARG A 66 -2.68 -28.86 20.01
N THR A 67 -3.89 -29.08 19.49
CA THR A 67 -4.81 -30.07 20.02
C THR A 67 -4.22 -31.49 19.95
N ARG A 68 -3.62 -31.87 18.82
CA ARG A 68 -2.94 -33.13 18.62
C ARG A 68 -1.80 -33.35 19.63
N ARG A 69 -0.93 -32.31 19.79
CA ARG A 69 0.19 -32.37 20.77
C ARG A 69 -0.29 -32.51 22.21
N LEU A 70 -1.41 -31.85 22.55
CA LEU A 70 -2.02 -31.93 23.86
C LEU A 70 -2.54 -33.38 24.14
N GLU A 71 -3.20 -34.02 23.16
CA GLU A 71 -3.64 -35.39 23.27
C GLU A 71 -2.49 -36.39 23.38
N GLU A 72 -1.43 -36.20 22.56
CA GLU A 72 -0.23 -37.04 22.61
C GLU A 72 0.48 -36.92 23.97
N ALA A 73 0.60 -35.71 24.52
CA ALA A 73 1.19 -35.49 25.84
C ALA A 73 0.34 -36.13 26.96
N GLY A 74 -0.98 -36.00 26.86
CA GLY A 74 -1.90 -36.64 27.82
C GLY A 74 -1.79 -38.17 27.82
N GLN A 75 -1.65 -38.78 26.64
CA GLN A 75 -1.40 -40.22 26.53
C GLN A 75 -0.07 -40.60 27.15
N LYS A 76 0.99 -39.83 26.88
CA LYS A 76 2.33 -40.05 27.47
C LYS A 76 2.33 -39.91 28.98
N ILE A 77 1.63 -38.92 29.54
CA ILE A 77 1.48 -38.77 30.97
C ILE A 77 0.80 -40.01 31.58
N SER A 78 -0.28 -40.52 30.95
CA SER A 78 -0.97 -41.72 31.41
C SER A 78 -0.11 -42.98 31.32
N GLU A 79 0.85 -43.06 30.38
CA GLU A 79 1.80 -44.17 30.26
C GLU A 79 2.92 -44.11 31.31
N LEU A 80 3.37 -42.90 31.66
CA LEU A 80 4.51 -42.67 32.56
C LEU A 80 4.13 -42.64 34.04
N TYR A 81 2.91 -42.22 34.35
CA TYR A 81 2.44 -42.00 35.72
C TYR A 81 1.18 -42.83 35.98
N GLU A 82 1.28 -43.83 36.85
CA GLU A 82 0.18 -44.77 37.18
C GLU A 82 -1.06 -44.07 37.75
N ASP A 83 -0.86 -42.95 38.47
CA ASP A 83 -1.95 -42.15 39.04
C ASP A 83 -2.46 -41.06 38.13
N GLY A 84 -1.91 -40.94 36.90
CA GLY A 84 -2.27 -39.95 35.89
C GLY A 84 -1.86 -38.51 36.23
N GLU A 85 -1.17 -38.26 37.36
CA GLU A 85 -0.63 -36.94 37.73
C GLU A 85 0.83 -36.84 37.29
N GLY A 86 1.14 -35.84 36.47
CA GLY A 86 2.50 -35.64 35.99
C GLY A 86 2.61 -34.62 34.90
N SER A 87 3.82 -34.51 34.38
CA SER A 87 4.14 -33.52 33.31
C SER A 87 4.90 -34.20 32.19
N TYR A 88 4.59 -33.79 30.95
CA TYR A 88 5.30 -34.19 29.75
C TYR A 88 5.24 -33.10 28.69
N ALA A 89 6.38 -32.70 28.17
CA ALA A 89 6.52 -31.72 27.08
C ALA A 89 5.72 -30.42 27.29
N GLY A 90 5.75 -29.86 28.51
CA GLY A 90 5.04 -28.62 28.85
C GLY A 90 3.54 -28.79 29.10
N VAL A 91 3.04 -30.03 29.18
CA VAL A 91 1.65 -30.35 29.55
C VAL A 91 1.66 -30.93 30.95
N HIS A 92 0.79 -30.43 31.81
CA HIS A 92 0.64 -30.86 33.20
C HIS A 92 -0.77 -31.41 33.44
N SER A 93 -0.86 -32.63 33.95
CA SER A 93 -2.11 -33.24 34.37
C SER A 93 -2.13 -33.36 35.90
N TYR A 94 -3.22 -32.93 36.51
CA TYR A 94 -3.38 -32.91 37.97
C TYR A 94 -4.80 -33.19 38.38
N LYS A 95 -4.98 -33.74 39.59
CA LYS A 95 -6.31 -33.90 40.18
C LYS A 95 -6.83 -32.54 40.68
N THR A 96 -8.09 -32.30 40.38
CA THR A 96 -8.77 -31.06 40.82
C THR A 96 -10.12 -31.44 41.46
N ASN A 97 -10.56 -30.58 42.38
CA ASN A 97 -11.87 -30.70 43.02
C ASN A 97 -12.65 -29.37 42.80
N VAL A 98 -13.65 -29.43 41.97
CA VAL A 98 -14.51 -28.26 41.68
C VAL A 98 -15.90 -28.53 42.26
N GLY A 99 -16.28 -27.74 43.25
CA GLY A 99 -17.61 -27.89 43.90
C GLY A 99 -17.85 -29.23 44.60
N GLY A 100 -16.83 -29.93 45.06
CA GLY A 100 -16.94 -31.22 45.70
C GLY A 100 -16.89 -32.43 44.74
N VAL A 101 -16.72 -32.19 43.45
CA VAL A 101 -16.56 -33.24 42.44
C VAL A 101 -15.10 -33.37 42.06
N GLU A 102 -14.52 -34.56 42.31
CA GLU A 102 -13.16 -34.85 41.87
C GLU A 102 -13.13 -35.00 40.34
N GLY A 103 -12.14 -34.40 39.71
CA GLY A 103 -11.93 -34.41 38.26
C GLY A 103 -10.44 -34.30 37.93
N TRP A 104 -10.17 -34.27 36.63
CA TRP A 104 -8.84 -34.04 36.10
C TRP A 104 -8.75 -32.62 35.52
N GLY A 105 -7.68 -31.93 35.86
CA GLY A 105 -7.27 -30.67 35.22
C GLY A 105 -6.08 -30.91 34.31
N VAL A 106 -6.02 -30.21 33.22
CA VAL A 106 -4.87 -30.15 32.32
C VAL A 106 -4.50 -28.70 32.13
N SER A 107 -3.23 -28.36 32.31
CA SER A 107 -2.68 -27.05 32.01
C SER A 107 -1.44 -27.17 31.12
N THR A 108 -1.12 -26.12 30.44
CA THR A 108 0.08 -26.02 29.61
C THR A 108 0.96 -24.88 30.14
N ASP A 109 2.25 -24.98 29.96
CA ASP A 109 3.21 -23.92 30.24
C ASP A 109 3.66 -23.21 28.96
N ASN A 110 4.47 -22.16 29.12
CA ASN A 110 4.96 -21.35 28.02
C ASN A 110 5.82 -22.17 27.03
N SER A 111 6.53 -23.20 27.50
CA SER A 111 7.34 -24.06 26.60
C SER A 111 6.52 -24.89 25.63
N PHE A 112 5.28 -25.21 25.99
CA PHE A 112 4.33 -25.88 25.12
C PHE A 112 3.66 -24.94 24.11
N GLU A 113 3.27 -23.73 24.57
CA GLU A 113 2.48 -22.76 23.81
C GLU A 113 3.34 -21.92 22.87
N SER A 114 4.57 -21.57 23.27
CA SER A 114 5.46 -20.65 22.55
C SER A 114 5.83 -21.15 21.15
N LEU A 115 5.93 -20.24 20.19
CA LEU A 115 6.67 -20.47 18.96
C LEU A 115 8.14 -20.74 19.29
N LYS A 116 8.80 -21.59 18.50
CA LYS A 116 10.22 -21.89 18.71
C LYS A 116 11.09 -20.82 18.07
N LEU A 117 11.93 -20.19 18.86
CA LEU A 117 12.86 -19.16 18.37
C LEU A 117 13.77 -19.69 17.25
N GLU A 118 14.28 -20.92 17.37
CA GLU A 118 15.12 -21.55 16.33
C GLU A 118 14.41 -21.68 14.97
N ASP A 119 13.09 -21.96 14.98
CA ASP A 119 12.31 -22.08 13.75
C ASP A 119 12.01 -20.71 13.14
N ILE A 120 11.77 -19.69 13.99
CA ILE A 120 11.62 -18.29 13.56
C ILE A 120 12.92 -17.78 12.92
N GLU A 121 14.07 -18.01 13.55
CA GLU A 121 15.38 -17.60 13.01
C GLU A 121 15.68 -18.26 11.65
N LYS A 122 15.40 -19.56 11.50
CA LYS A 122 15.55 -20.25 10.22
C LYS A 122 14.68 -19.64 9.10
N ILE A 123 13.46 -19.21 9.43
CA ILE A 123 12.60 -18.52 8.46
C ILE A 123 13.17 -17.15 8.13
N ALA A 124 13.64 -16.40 9.14
CA ALA A 124 14.23 -15.08 8.96
C ALA A 124 15.50 -15.09 8.07
N GLU A 125 16.26 -16.19 8.07
CA GLU A 125 17.44 -16.38 7.21
C GLU A 125 17.08 -16.69 5.74
N THR A 126 15.80 -16.85 5.40
CA THR A 126 15.37 -17.14 4.02
C THR A 126 15.66 -15.95 3.10
N GLU A 127 16.26 -16.24 1.94
CA GLU A 127 16.55 -15.22 0.91
C GLU A 127 15.26 -14.48 0.52
N GLY A 128 15.30 -13.15 0.54
CA GLY A 128 14.16 -12.29 0.24
C GLY A 128 13.41 -11.78 1.49
N ILE A 129 13.75 -12.24 2.69
CA ILE A 129 13.33 -11.61 3.94
C ILE A 129 14.32 -10.49 4.27
N SER A 130 13.81 -9.27 4.50
CA SER A 130 14.65 -8.11 4.84
C SER A 130 14.78 -7.89 6.33
N ASP A 131 13.74 -8.23 7.09
CA ASP A 131 13.65 -7.97 8.52
C ASP A 131 12.54 -8.82 9.15
N TYR A 132 12.52 -8.95 10.48
CA TYR A 132 11.47 -9.68 11.18
C TYR A 132 11.22 -9.13 12.58
N ASN A 133 10.01 -9.36 13.10
CA ASN A 133 9.61 -9.06 14.47
C ASN A 133 9.08 -10.33 15.13
N ILE A 134 9.32 -10.44 16.43
CA ILE A 134 8.69 -11.43 17.31
C ILE A 134 7.86 -10.67 18.33
N THR A 135 6.60 -11.07 18.50
CA THR A 135 5.69 -10.47 19.48
C THR A 135 5.31 -11.51 20.51
N THR A 136 5.40 -11.15 21.80
CA THR A 136 4.95 -12.03 22.89
C THR A 136 3.43 -12.03 23.02
N ALA A 137 2.87 -13.06 23.62
CA ALA A 137 1.49 -13.01 24.10
C ALA A 137 1.31 -11.89 25.13
N PRO A 138 0.08 -11.34 25.27
CA PRO A 138 -0.22 -10.35 26.30
C PRO A 138 0.05 -10.90 27.70
N THR A 139 1.04 -10.33 28.39
CA THR A 139 1.48 -10.74 29.72
C THR A 139 0.92 -9.78 30.76
N VAL A 140 0.15 -10.29 31.72
CA VAL A 140 -0.44 -9.47 32.79
C VAL A 140 0.53 -9.34 33.94
N VAL A 141 0.80 -8.11 34.35
CA VAL A 141 1.70 -7.78 35.48
C VAL A 141 1.06 -6.73 36.38
N LYS A 142 1.55 -6.65 37.61
CA LYS A 142 1.18 -5.58 38.54
C LYS A 142 2.15 -4.41 38.45
N GLN A 143 1.57 -3.23 38.52
CA GLN A 143 2.29 -1.98 38.62
C GLN A 143 2.62 -1.65 40.07
N GLU A 144 3.78 -1.01 40.36
CA GLU A 144 4.17 -0.62 41.71
C GLU A 144 4.22 0.90 41.92
N ASN A 145 4.75 1.66 40.94
CA ASN A 145 5.02 3.09 41.11
C ASN A 145 4.15 4.01 40.24
N PHE A 146 3.08 3.47 39.62
CA PHE A 146 2.15 4.25 38.85
C PHE A 146 0.74 3.68 38.97
N GLU A 147 -0.28 4.46 38.55
CA GLU A 147 -1.68 4.06 38.54
C GLU A 147 -2.13 3.71 37.11
N ARG A 148 -2.78 2.56 36.94
CA ARG A 148 -3.41 2.19 35.68
C ARG A 148 -4.66 3.03 35.38
N ILE A 149 -5.12 3.05 34.14
CA ILE A 149 -6.40 3.64 33.74
C ILE A 149 -7.55 2.69 34.14
N GLU A 150 -8.57 3.21 34.80
CA GLU A 150 -9.73 2.45 35.24
C GLU A 150 -11.01 3.11 34.75
N ASP A 151 -12.00 2.28 34.36
CA ASP A 151 -13.33 2.69 33.97
C ASP A 151 -14.39 1.84 34.67
N PRO A 152 -15.10 2.40 35.64
CA PRO A 152 -16.08 1.65 36.42
C PRO A 152 -17.26 1.12 35.60
N ASP A 153 -17.46 1.61 34.36
CA ASP A 153 -18.55 1.17 33.46
C ASP A 153 -18.13 -0.02 32.60
N THR A 154 -16.85 -0.42 32.62
CA THR A 154 -16.32 -1.58 31.90
C THR A 154 -16.61 -2.89 32.65
N ASP A 155 -16.91 -3.98 31.91
CA ASP A 155 -17.03 -5.33 32.48
C ASP A 155 -15.69 -5.79 33.08
N GLN A 156 -15.68 -5.98 34.41
CA GLN A 156 -14.50 -6.35 35.18
C GLN A 156 -14.39 -7.87 35.44
N THR A 157 -15.12 -8.70 34.72
CA THR A 157 -15.20 -10.16 34.98
C THR A 157 -13.82 -10.82 34.95
N ASN A 158 -12.95 -10.38 34.04
CA ASN A 158 -11.59 -10.90 33.89
C ASN A 158 -10.52 -9.87 34.29
N ASP A 159 -10.82 -8.90 35.12
CA ASP A 159 -9.82 -7.95 35.58
C ASP A 159 -8.86 -8.54 36.61
N PHE A 160 -7.58 -8.46 36.33
CA PHE A 160 -6.51 -8.91 37.23
C PHE A 160 -5.94 -7.78 38.09
N GLY A 161 -6.42 -6.56 37.91
CA GLY A 161 -5.98 -5.38 38.67
C GLY A 161 -4.55 -4.94 38.31
N GLY A 162 -4.07 -5.29 37.15
CA GLY A 162 -2.76 -4.95 36.61
C GLY A 162 -2.81 -4.22 35.28
N VAL A 163 -1.71 -4.29 34.55
CA VAL A 163 -1.54 -3.79 33.17
C VAL A 163 -1.06 -4.93 32.28
N THR A 164 -1.11 -4.74 30.98
CA THR A 164 -0.69 -5.73 29.98
C THR A 164 0.64 -5.32 29.35
N LEU A 165 1.64 -6.19 29.40
CA LEU A 165 2.88 -6.06 28.65
C LEU A 165 2.79 -6.83 27.34
N ILE A 166 3.31 -6.24 26.26
CA ILE A 166 3.51 -6.88 24.96
C ILE A 166 4.97 -6.63 24.55
N GLY A 167 5.78 -7.70 24.56
CA GLY A 167 7.17 -7.65 24.12
C GLY A 167 7.26 -7.68 22.60
N ASN A 168 8.13 -6.85 22.04
CA ASN A 168 8.45 -6.82 20.60
C ASN A 168 9.96 -6.87 20.42
N LEU A 169 10.43 -7.65 19.44
CA LEU A 169 11.83 -7.59 18.99
C LEU A 169 12.10 -6.24 18.32
N ASP A 170 11.24 -5.83 17.40
CA ASP A 170 11.23 -4.51 16.76
C ASP A 170 9.79 -3.99 16.69
N MET A 171 9.46 -3.02 17.54
CA MET A 171 8.11 -2.47 17.62
C MET A 171 7.69 -1.76 16.33
N THR A 172 8.62 -1.34 15.47
CA THR A 172 8.27 -0.72 14.18
C THR A 172 7.52 -1.67 13.25
N MET A 173 7.64 -2.97 13.50
CA MET A 173 6.95 -4.03 12.77
C MET A 173 5.82 -4.70 13.57
N ASP A 174 5.40 -4.11 14.69
CA ASP A 174 4.17 -4.52 15.38
C ASP A 174 2.95 -4.26 14.50
N SER A 175 1.95 -5.14 14.56
CA SER A 175 0.75 -5.06 13.73
C SER A 175 -0.02 -3.75 13.89
N ASN A 176 -0.10 -3.20 15.10
CA ASN A 176 -0.76 -1.92 15.37
C ASN A 176 0.04 -0.73 14.80
N VAL A 177 1.37 -0.84 14.75
CA VAL A 177 2.24 0.18 14.13
C VAL A 177 2.17 0.09 12.61
N LEU A 178 2.27 -1.12 12.04
CA LEU A 178 2.17 -1.34 10.60
C LEU A 178 0.80 -0.91 10.04
N SER A 179 -0.28 -1.12 10.81
CA SER A 179 -1.62 -0.63 10.44
C SER A 179 -1.77 0.89 10.57
N GLY A 180 -0.78 1.58 11.15
CA GLY A 180 -0.83 3.01 11.45
C GLY A 180 -1.82 3.39 12.56
N ASN A 181 -2.32 2.41 13.33
CA ASN A 181 -3.17 2.66 14.49
C ASN A 181 -2.36 3.22 15.66
N VAL A 182 -1.16 2.69 15.91
CA VAL A 182 -0.22 3.16 16.91
C VAL A 182 0.85 4.04 16.25
N SER A 183 1.10 5.21 16.82
CA SER A 183 2.17 6.12 16.41
C SER A 183 2.86 6.74 17.62
N ILE A 184 4.16 7.04 17.50
CA ILE A 184 4.91 7.72 18.56
C ILE A 184 4.55 9.20 18.61
N LYS A 185 4.18 9.67 19.79
CA LYS A 185 3.97 11.09 20.09
C LYS A 185 5.27 11.74 20.61
N GLU A 186 6.01 11.03 21.47
CA GLU A 186 7.26 11.50 22.06
C GLU A 186 8.24 10.33 22.22
N GLY A 187 9.54 10.57 22.02
CA GLY A 187 10.57 9.54 22.12
C GLY A 187 10.68 8.65 20.88
N ARG A 188 10.83 7.33 21.08
CA ARG A 188 11.01 6.34 20.02
C ARG A 188 10.34 5.00 20.34
N MET A 189 10.23 4.14 19.36
CA MET A 189 9.84 2.74 19.50
C MET A 189 11.01 1.90 20.05
N THR A 190 10.70 0.69 20.53
CA THR A 190 11.72 -0.29 20.90
C THR A 190 12.40 -0.86 19.68
N THR A 191 13.66 -1.21 19.82
CA THR A 191 14.53 -1.79 18.78
C THR A 191 15.15 -3.10 19.27
N PRO A 192 15.71 -3.95 18.39
CA PRO A 192 16.32 -5.22 18.78
C PRO A 192 17.49 -5.12 19.77
N GLU A 193 18.15 -3.96 19.88
CA GLU A 193 19.26 -3.74 20.79
C GLU A 193 18.82 -3.29 22.19
N ASP A 194 17.53 -3.03 22.38
CA ASP A 194 17.00 -2.53 23.65
C ASP A 194 16.84 -3.65 24.69
N ALA A 195 17.01 -3.29 25.95
CA ALA A 195 16.76 -4.15 27.10
C ALA A 195 16.23 -3.34 28.28
N ASN A 196 15.20 -3.83 28.94
CA ASN A 196 14.49 -3.20 30.06
C ASN A 196 13.95 -1.79 29.68
N VAL A 197 13.29 -1.69 28.55
CA VAL A 197 12.65 -0.46 28.08
C VAL A 197 11.17 -0.67 27.82
N CYS A 198 10.40 0.41 27.87
CA CYS A 198 8.99 0.37 27.57
C CYS A 198 8.51 1.60 26.78
N VAL A 199 7.39 1.44 26.08
CA VAL A 199 6.66 2.48 25.38
C VAL A 199 5.22 2.44 25.89
N ILE A 200 4.73 3.57 26.41
CA ILE A 200 3.47 3.68 27.13
C ILE A 200 2.46 4.54 26.36
N SER A 201 1.16 4.37 26.66
CA SER A 201 0.11 5.21 26.09
C SER A 201 0.20 6.65 26.59
N GLU A 202 -0.29 7.59 25.78
CA GLU A 202 -0.41 9.00 26.16
C GLU A 202 -1.27 9.19 27.42
N GLU A 203 -2.37 8.46 27.52
CA GLU A 203 -3.32 8.53 28.64
C GLU A 203 -2.66 8.07 29.94
N LEU A 204 -1.85 6.98 29.89
CA LEU A 204 -1.12 6.48 31.05
C LEU A 204 -0.02 7.47 31.48
N ALA A 205 0.67 8.06 30.50
CA ALA A 205 1.70 9.07 30.74
C ALA A 205 1.09 10.34 31.38
N GLU A 206 -0.04 10.83 30.87
CA GLU A 206 -0.71 12.03 31.39
C GLU A 206 -1.25 11.82 32.82
N LYS A 207 -1.93 10.68 33.07
CA LYS A 207 -2.46 10.36 34.40
C LYS A 207 -1.38 10.36 35.47
N ASN A 208 -0.21 9.80 35.17
CA ASN A 208 0.88 9.62 36.13
C ASN A 208 1.97 10.70 36.00
N GLN A 209 1.85 11.68 35.11
CA GLN A 209 2.83 12.73 34.83
C GLN A 209 4.22 12.16 34.47
N LEU A 210 4.22 11.01 33.77
CA LEU A 210 5.41 10.31 33.31
C LEU A 210 5.93 10.89 32.01
N LYS A 211 7.24 10.80 31.80
CA LYS A 211 7.96 11.30 30.63
C LYS A 211 8.96 10.27 30.13
N VAL A 212 9.40 10.45 28.91
CA VAL A 212 10.54 9.70 28.36
C VAL A 212 11.77 9.88 29.26
N GLY A 213 12.40 8.78 29.64
CA GLY A 213 13.51 8.70 30.58
C GLY A 213 13.10 8.37 32.01
N ASP A 214 11.81 8.39 32.36
CA ASP A 214 11.33 7.93 33.66
C ASP A 214 11.34 6.39 33.75
N THR A 215 11.31 5.85 34.95
CA THR A 215 11.35 4.40 35.19
C THR A 215 10.01 3.90 35.73
N MET A 216 9.49 2.86 35.14
CA MET A 216 8.32 2.12 35.60
C MET A 216 8.72 0.83 36.29
N LYS A 217 7.94 0.41 37.28
CA LYS A 217 8.20 -0.78 38.12
C LYS A 217 7.04 -1.76 38.03
N PHE A 218 7.41 -3.03 37.86
CA PHE A 218 6.47 -4.13 37.66
C PHE A 218 6.85 -5.33 38.51
N HIS A 219 5.85 -6.12 38.90
CA HIS A 219 6.04 -7.41 39.56
C HIS A 219 4.98 -8.43 39.04
N PRO A 220 5.21 -9.74 39.27
CA PRO A 220 4.23 -10.76 38.88
C PRO A 220 2.87 -10.56 39.58
N VAL A 221 1.79 -11.04 38.97
CA VAL A 221 0.44 -10.91 39.56
C VAL A 221 0.32 -11.69 40.88
N LYS A 222 0.99 -12.81 41.01
CA LYS A 222 0.89 -13.72 42.18
C LYS A 222 1.85 -13.38 43.30
N GLU A 223 2.95 -12.70 43.03
CA GLU A 223 4.04 -12.45 43.94
C GLU A 223 4.41 -10.95 43.88
N GLU A 224 4.72 -10.35 45.02
CA GLU A 224 5.13 -8.94 45.08
C GLU A 224 6.62 -8.73 44.74
N GLU A 225 7.40 -9.78 44.64
CA GLU A 225 8.82 -9.75 44.29
C GLU A 225 9.17 -10.90 43.32
N PRO A 226 10.16 -10.69 42.39
CA PRO A 226 11.01 -9.52 42.32
C PRO A 226 10.36 -8.40 41.51
N VAL A 227 10.70 -7.17 41.88
CA VAL A 227 10.34 -5.97 41.09
C VAL A 227 11.33 -5.81 39.95
N GLN A 228 10.80 -5.63 38.75
CA GLN A 228 11.57 -5.32 37.55
C GLN A 228 11.31 -3.88 37.10
N GLU A 229 12.35 -3.25 36.61
CA GLU A 229 12.29 -1.83 36.16
C GLU A 229 12.49 -1.73 34.66
N ALA A 230 11.68 -0.87 33.99
CA ALA A 230 11.84 -0.51 32.62
C ALA A 230 11.88 1.01 32.44
N GLU A 231 12.78 1.50 31.60
CA GLU A 231 12.87 2.91 31.22
C GLU A 231 11.86 3.22 30.11
N ILE A 232 11.11 4.31 30.25
CA ILE A 232 10.21 4.81 29.22
C ILE A 232 11.05 5.42 28.09
N VAL A 233 11.08 4.78 26.91
CA VAL A 233 11.78 5.28 25.73
C VAL A 233 10.85 5.98 24.75
N GLY A 234 9.53 5.80 24.90
CA GLY A 234 8.54 6.44 24.04
C GLY A 234 7.16 6.53 24.69
N ILE A 235 6.38 7.46 24.17
CA ILE A 235 4.96 7.63 24.47
C ILE A 235 4.20 7.52 23.15
N TYR A 236 3.24 6.59 23.07
CA TYR A 236 2.46 6.37 21.89
C TYR A 236 1.04 6.94 22.01
N GLN A 237 0.42 7.19 20.87
CA GLN A 237 -1.00 7.51 20.73
C GLN A 237 -1.66 6.51 19.77
N VAL A 238 -2.95 6.27 19.97
CA VAL A 238 -3.76 5.41 19.11
C VAL A 238 -4.79 6.24 18.35
N LYS A 239 -5.10 5.84 17.12
CA LYS A 239 -6.24 6.42 16.38
C LYS A 239 -7.56 5.83 16.84
N GLU A 240 -7.56 4.52 17.06
CA GLU A 240 -8.70 3.75 17.56
C GLU A 240 -8.21 2.84 18.70
N SER A 241 -9.04 2.64 19.72
CA SER A 241 -8.67 1.77 20.85
C SER A 241 -8.26 0.39 20.37
N ILE A 242 -7.11 -0.09 20.84
CA ILE A 242 -6.66 -1.45 20.56
C ILE A 242 -7.69 -2.42 21.18
N LYS A 243 -8.13 -3.41 20.39
CA LYS A 243 -9.11 -4.38 20.83
C LYS A 243 -8.58 -5.17 22.04
N PRO A 244 -9.30 -5.18 23.18
CA PRO A 244 -8.85 -5.88 24.36
C PRO A 244 -8.84 -7.41 24.14
N TYR A 245 -7.83 -8.09 24.68
CA TYR A 245 -7.72 -9.55 24.66
C TYR A 245 -8.83 -10.22 25.51
N MET A 246 -9.14 -9.62 26.64
CA MET A 246 -10.23 -10.04 27.55
C MET A 246 -10.98 -8.80 28.07
N SER A 247 -12.13 -9.02 28.75
CA SER A 247 -12.80 -7.96 29.50
C SER A 247 -12.00 -7.57 30.75
N GLY A 248 -12.08 -6.32 31.15
CA GLY A 248 -11.42 -5.76 32.35
C GLY A 248 -10.42 -4.67 32.01
N ASP A 249 -10.19 -3.80 32.98
CA ASP A 249 -9.28 -2.66 32.84
C ASP A 249 -7.83 -3.07 32.58
N THR A 250 -7.42 -4.26 33.02
CA THR A 250 -6.10 -4.82 32.73
C THR A 250 -5.79 -4.85 31.23
N PHE A 251 -6.78 -5.12 30.39
CA PHE A 251 -6.61 -5.32 28.95
C PHE A 251 -7.03 -4.11 28.09
N ARG A 252 -7.35 -2.99 28.72
CA ARG A 252 -7.68 -1.75 27.99
C ARG A 252 -6.52 -1.27 27.14
N SER A 253 -6.86 -0.68 26.00
CA SER A 253 -5.90 -0.06 25.07
C SER A 253 -4.89 0.86 25.80
N GLU A 254 -5.39 1.67 26.73
CA GLU A 254 -4.61 2.65 27.49
C GLU A 254 -3.63 2.00 28.49
N ASN A 255 -3.90 0.76 28.91
CA ASN A 255 -3.07 -0.01 29.85
C ASN A 255 -2.15 -1.03 29.16
N ILE A 256 -2.10 -1.02 27.83
CA ILE A 256 -1.12 -1.81 27.07
C ILE A 256 0.20 -1.07 27.08
N ILE A 257 1.26 -1.77 27.46
CA ILE A 257 2.63 -1.27 27.50
C ILE A 257 3.47 -2.14 26.58
N PHE A 258 4.01 -1.56 25.52
CA PHE A 258 4.97 -2.24 24.66
C PHE A 258 6.35 -2.23 25.30
N THR A 259 7.06 -3.35 25.24
CA THR A 259 8.37 -3.51 25.84
C THR A 259 9.36 -4.11 24.85
N ASP A 260 10.65 -4.16 25.19
CA ASP A 260 11.58 -5.07 24.54
C ASP A 260 11.11 -6.52 24.69
N LEU A 261 11.57 -7.37 23.77
CA LEU A 261 11.08 -8.76 23.63
C LEU A 261 11.16 -9.57 24.94
N HIS A 262 12.22 -9.39 25.69
CA HIS A 262 12.56 -10.22 26.84
C HIS A 262 12.06 -9.68 28.20
N PHE A 263 11.50 -8.49 28.23
CA PHE A 263 11.05 -7.88 29.47
C PHE A 263 9.85 -8.59 30.11
N PRO A 264 8.81 -9.06 29.38
CA PRO A 264 7.68 -9.79 29.96
C PRO A 264 8.11 -11.07 30.69
N GLU A 265 8.95 -11.91 30.07
CA GLU A 265 9.47 -13.14 30.68
C GLU A 265 10.29 -12.88 31.92
N LYS A 266 11.04 -11.76 31.93
CA LYS A 266 11.85 -11.33 33.07
C LYS A 266 11.00 -10.91 34.26
N VAL A 267 9.84 -10.26 34.01
CA VAL A 267 8.91 -9.90 35.10
C VAL A 267 8.26 -11.14 35.67
N GLU A 268 7.72 -12.04 34.84
CA GLU A 268 7.02 -13.26 35.29
C GLU A 268 7.96 -14.37 35.78
N GLN A 269 9.25 -14.30 35.46
CA GLN A 269 10.25 -15.33 35.78
C GLN A 269 9.88 -16.71 35.18
N ASP A 270 9.32 -16.70 33.99
CA ASP A 270 8.87 -17.90 33.25
C ASP A 270 9.56 -17.97 31.88
N ASP A 271 9.39 -19.07 31.18
CA ASP A 271 9.85 -19.21 29.81
C ASP A 271 9.15 -18.18 28.88
N PRO A 272 9.83 -17.69 27.82
CA PRO A 272 9.22 -16.73 26.89
C PRO A 272 8.00 -17.32 26.19
N LEU A 273 6.95 -16.54 26.06
CA LEU A 273 5.74 -16.88 25.31
C LEU A 273 5.66 -16.08 24.01
N TYR A 274 6.35 -16.55 22.98
CA TYR A 274 6.27 -15.97 21.64
C TYR A 274 4.97 -16.40 20.95
N GLU A 275 4.09 -15.43 20.70
CA GLU A 275 2.78 -15.70 20.13
C GLU A 275 2.82 -15.62 18.60
N LYS A 276 3.51 -14.62 18.08
CA LYS A 276 3.53 -14.29 16.64
C LYS A 276 4.94 -13.93 16.19
N ALA A 277 5.24 -14.23 14.94
CA ALA A 277 6.41 -13.68 14.27
C ALA A 277 6.03 -13.12 12.91
N TYR A 278 6.43 -11.89 12.64
CA TYR A 278 6.21 -11.21 11.37
C TYR A 278 7.51 -11.16 10.57
N PHE A 279 7.47 -11.52 9.30
CA PHE A 279 8.62 -11.51 8.38
C PHE A 279 8.34 -10.56 7.24
N LYS A 280 9.17 -9.53 7.09
CA LYS A 280 9.06 -8.52 6.06
C LYS A 280 9.77 -8.98 4.79
N VAL A 281 9.08 -8.92 3.65
CA VAL A 281 9.67 -9.21 2.34
C VAL A 281 10.44 -7.99 1.83
N ALA A 282 11.65 -8.21 1.32
CA ALA A 282 12.52 -7.15 0.82
C ALA A 282 11.95 -6.48 -0.45
N ASP A 283 11.43 -7.29 -1.37
CA ASP A 283 10.81 -6.84 -2.61
C ASP A 283 9.47 -7.53 -2.78
N VAL A 284 8.42 -6.74 -2.89
CA VAL A 284 7.04 -7.24 -3.02
C VAL A 284 6.83 -8.03 -4.32
N ASP A 285 7.60 -7.75 -5.35
CA ASP A 285 7.52 -8.49 -6.62
C ASP A 285 8.01 -9.94 -6.46
N ASP A 286 8.87 -10.22 -5.48
CA ASP A 286 9.36 -11.56 -5.14
C ASP A 286 8.50 -12.31 -4.11
N TYR A 287 7.37 -11.73 -3.68
CA TYR A 287 6.52 -12.24 -2.58
C TYR A 287 6.22 -13.75 -2.70
N GLU A 288 5.72 -14.19 -3.85
CA GLU A 288 5.39 -15.61 -4.07
C GLU A 288 6.64 -16.51 -4.07
N ALA A 289 7.75 -16.02 -4.62
CA ALA A 289 9.02 -16.76 -4.62
C ALA A 289 9.56 -16.92 -3.19
N VAL A 290 9.49 -15.87 -2.38
CA VAL A 290 9.88 -15.87 -0.96
C VAL A 290 8.98 -16.82 -0.16
N LYS A 291 7.64 -16.79 -0.38
CA LYS A 291 6.70 -17.71 0.25
C LYS A 291 7.05 -19.19 -0.01
N GLU A 292 7.37 -19.52 -1.27
CA GLU A 292 7.77 -20.87 -1.65
C GLU A 292 9.15 -21.24 -1.08
N ALA A 293 10.04 -20.29 -0.87
CA ALA A 293 11.33 -20.51 -0.21
C ALA A 293 11.12 -20.75 1.30
N ILE A 294 10.29 -19.96 1.98
CA ILE A 294 9.93 -20.15 3.39
C ILE A 294 9.36 -21.56 3.62
N LYS A 295 8.41 -22.00 2.78
CA LYS A 295 7.80 -23.34 2.93
C LYS A 295 8.78 -24.50 2.76
N LYS A 296 9.96 -24.28 2.20
CA LYS A 296 11.04 -25.28 2.06
C LYS A 296 12.01 -25.30 3.23
N THR A 297 11.87 -24.37 4.17
CA THR A 297 12.68 -24.33 5.40
C THR A 297 12.48 -25.63 6.20
N ASP A 298 13.56 -26.18 6.70
CA ASP A 298 13.57 -27.45 7.45
C ASP A 298 13.08 -27.24 8.89
N ILE A 299 11.75 -27.11 9.04
CA ILE A 299 11.02 -27.00 10.31
C ILE A 299 9.78 -27.89 10.28
N ASP A 300 9.20 -28.17 11.44
CA ASP A 300 7.93 -28.92 11.51
C ASP A 300 6.73 -28.01 11.20
N TRP A 301 6.43 -27.84 9.93
CA TRP A 301 5.33 -26.99 9.43
C TRP A 301 3.94 -27.37 9.95
N ARG A 302 3.74 -28.52 10.57
CA ARG A 302 2.47 -28.86 11.21
C ARG A 302 2.19 -27.98 12.43
N ARG A 303 3.26 -27.49 13.07
CA ARG A 303 3.15 -26.65 14.27
C ARG A 303 2.69 -25.23 13.99
N TYR A 304 2.79 -24.78 12.74
CA TYR A 304 2.67 -23.38 12.38
C TYR A 304 1.69 -23.15 11.23
N ASP A 305 1.00 -22.04 11.32
CA ASP A 305 0.29 -21.44 10.21
C ASP A 305 1.09 -20.25 9.69
N LEU A 306 1.39 -20.24 8.39
CA LEU A 306 1.98 -19.12 7.71
C LEU A 306 0.87 -18.34 7.00
N ILE A 307 0.54 -17.17 7.53
CA ILE A 307 -0.54 -16.31 7.07
C ILE A 307 0.03 -15.24 6.18
N ASP A 308 -0.59 -15.03 5.02
CA ASP A 308 -0.24 -13.95 4.12
C ASP A 308 -0.62 -12.61 4.76
N ASN A 309 0.37 -11.82 5.15
CA ASN A 309 0.19 -10.45 5.58
C ASN A 309 0.58 -9.51 4.45
N ASN A 310 -0.17 -9.59 3.36
CA ASN A 310 0.03 -8.78 2.17
C ASN A 310 -0.94 -7.58 2.10
N GLY A 311 -1.60 -7.23 3.21
CA GLY A 311 -2.44 -6.05 3.34
C GLY A 311 -3.53 -5.92 2.29
N ASN A 312 -4.16 -7.01 1.88
CA ASN A 312 -5.06 -7.04 0.72
C ASN A 312 -4.38 -6.64 -0.61
N LEU A 313 -3.06 -6.87 -0.74
CA LEU A 313 -2.32 -6.59 -1.97
C LEU A 313 -3.01 -7.14 -3.21
N ASP A 314 -3.63 -8.33 -3.14
CA ASP A 314 -4.36 -8.91 -4.26
C ASP A 314 -5.59 -8.09 -4.65
N THR A 315 -6.34 -7.60 -3.68
CA THR A 315 -7.50 -6.72 -3.93
C THR A 315 -7.04 -5.37 -4.45
N MET A 316 -5.97 -4.82 -3.88
CA MET A 316 -5.38 -3.56 -4.31
C MET A 316 -4.69 -3.70 -5.67
N ALA A 317 -3.93 -4.77 -5.90
CA ALA A 317 -3.32 -5.07 -7.20
C ALA A 317 -4.40 -5.21 -8.29
N SER A 318 -5.54 -5.82 -7.99
CA SER A 318 -6.67 -5.88 -8.94
C SER A 318 -7.24 -4.49 -9.23
N ASN A 319 -7.42 -3.64 -8.22
CA ASN A 319 -7.89 -2.27 -8.38
C ASN A 319 -6.89 -1.41 -9.18
N PHE A 320 -5.59 -1.52 -8.92
CA PHE A 320 -4.55 -0.81 -9.67
C PHE A 320 -4.44 -1.32 -11.10
N ASN A 321 -4.54 -2.63 -11.34
CA ASN A 321 -4.59 -3.21 -12.69
C ASN A 321 -5.81 -2.72 -13.48
N ASP A 322 -6.95 -2.56 -12.82
CA ASP A 322 -8.16 -2.04 -13.46
C ASP A 322 -8.03 -0.53 -13.74
N LEU A 323 -7.41 0.25 -12.87
CA LEU A 323 -7.08 1.66 -13.13
C LEU A 323 -6.07 1.79 -14.29
N GLU A 324 -5.07 0.91 -14.38
CA GLU A 324 -4.14 0.89 -15.51
C GLU A 324 -4.86 0.53 -16.82
N LYS A 325 -5.74 -0.47 -16.83
CA LYS A 325 -6.57 -0.81 -18.00
C LYS A 325 -7.48 0.34 -18.42
N ILE A 326 -8.10 1.03 -17.46
CA ILE A 326 -8.93 2.21 -17.71
C ILE A 326 -8.08 3.31 -18.34
N SER A 327 -6.91 3.62 -17.77
CA SER A 327 -5.98 4.64 -18.29
C SER A 327 -5.50 4.31 -19.70
N ASN A 328 -5.13 3.07 -19.97
CA ASN A 328 -4.71 2.60 -21.29
C ASN A 328 -5.87 2.68 -22.30
N THR A 329 -7.08 2.28 -21.90
CA THR A 329 -8.28 2.36 -22.75
C THR A 329 -8.60 3.83 -23.07
N LEU A 330 -8.51 4.71 -22.10
CA LEU A 330 -8.74 6.14 -22.28
C LEU A 330 -7.71 6.76 -23.22
N LEU A 331 -6.43 6.41 -23.12
CA LEU A 331 -5.38 6.84 -24.06
C LEU A 331 -5.68 6.38 -25.49
N ILE A 332 -6.13 5.13 -25.68
CA ILE A 332 -6.52 4.61 -27.00
C ILE A 332 -7.72 5.39 -27.57
N VAL A 333 -8.75 5.61 -26.76
CA VAL A 333 -9.95 6.36 -27.18
C VAL A 333 -9.60 7.80 -27.53
N VAL A 334 -8.80 8.48 -26.70
CA VAL A 334 -8.32 9.86 -26.96
C VAL A 334 -7.52 9.90 -28.26
N THR A 335 -6.62 8.93 -28.47
CA THR A 335 -5.81 8.86 -29.70
C THR A 335 -6.68 8.66 -30.94
N ALA A 336 -7.66 7.74 -30.89
CA ALA A 336 -8.58 7.49 -32.00
C ALA A 336 -9.48 8.70 -32.30
N ALA A 337 -10.03 9.34 -31.26
CA ALA A 337 -10.83 10.56 -31.40
C ALA A 337 -10.00 11.72 -31.99
N SER A 338 -8.77 11.89 -31.50
CA SER A 338 -7.83 12.89 -32.01
C SER A 338 -7.49 12.70 -33.44
N PHE A 339 -7.27 11.44 -33.89
CA PHE A 339 -7.07 11.11 -35.27
C PHE A 339 -8.29 11.49 -36.11
N ALA A 340 -9.49 11.13 -35.67
CA ALA A 340 -10.72 11.45 -36.39
C ALA A 340 -10.95 12.97 -36.55
N ILE A 341 -10.71 13.73 -35.46
CA ILE A 341 -10.83 15.20 -35.45
C ILE A 341 -9.82 15.83 -36.42
N LEU A 342 -8.54 15.47 -36.31
CA LEU A 342 -7.48 15.99 -37.17
C LEU A 342 -7.73 15.60 -38.62
N PHE A 343 -8.15 14.37 -38.89
CA PHE A 343 -8.48 13.90 -40.23
C PHE A 343 -9.60 14.74 -40.87
N LEU A 344 -10.67 15.02 -40.14
CA LEU A 344 -11.75 15.88 -40.60
C LEU A 344 -11.28 17.31 -40.85
N ILE A 345 -10.47 17.88 -39.93
CA ILE A 345 -9.93 19.21 -40.12
C ILE A 345 -9.04 19.28 -41.34
N PHE A 346 -8.20 18.29 -41.59
CA PHE A 346 -7.35 18.27 -42.79
C PHE A 346 -8.15 18.06 -44.07
N ILE A 347 -9.24 17.26 -44.08
CA ILE A 347 -10.14 17.17 -45.20
C ILE A 347 -10.72 18.56 -45.52
N PHE A 348 -11.27 19.26 -44.53
CA PHE A 348 -11.83 20.59 -44.75
C PHE A 348 -10.73 21.60 -45.19
N TRP A 349 -9.55 21.48 -44.61
CA TRP A 349 -8.43 22.36 -44.96
C TRP A 349 -7.98 22.17 -46.40
N ILE A 350 -7.77 20.94 -46.84
CA ILE A 350 -7.37 20.61 -48.21
C ILE A 350 -8.52 20.96 -49.19
N ARG A 351 -9.78 20.67 -48.82
CA ARG A 351 -10.95 20.99 -49.65
C ARG A 351 -11.09 22.51 -49.89
N ASN A 352 -10.86 23.32 -48.87
CA ASN A 352 -10.88 24.79 -49.01
C ASN A 352 -9.72 25.35 -49.85
N ARG A 353 -8.73 24.54 -50.19
CA ARG A 353 -7.56 24.91 -51.04
C ARG A 353 -7.58 24.22 -52.38
N THR A 354 -8.70 23.60 -52.72
CA THR A 354 -8.83 22.83 -54.00
C THR A 354 -8.46 23.68 -55.21
N ASN A 355 -8.81 24.98 -55.21
CA ASN A 355 -8.46 25.91 -56.30
C ASN A 355 -6.94 26.15 -56.37
N GLU A 356 -6.29 26.43 -55.23
CA GLU A 356 -4.83 26.61 -55.17
C GLU A 356 -4.11 25.32 -55.63
N ILE A 357 -4.60 24.16 -55.19
CA ILE A 357 -4.07 22.85 -55.55
C ILE A 357 -4.24 22.56 -57.04
N GLY A 358 -5.40 22.86 -57.61
CA GLY A 358 -5.68 22.72 -59.04
C GLY A 358 -4.73 23.53 -59.91
N ILE A 359 -4.48 24.80 -59.56
CA ILE A 359 -3.51 25.67 -60.23
C ILE A 359 -2.06 25.10 -60.11
N LEU A 360 -1.65 24.64 -58.91
CA LEU A 360 -0.33 24.05 -58.72
C LEU A 360 -0.12 22.78 -59.52
N MET A 361 -1.17 21.93 -59.62
CA MET A 361 -1.14 20.72 -60.46
C MET A 361 -1.11 21.04 -61.95
N SER A 362 -1.79 22.08 -62.43
CA SER A 362 -1.75 22.53 -63.81
C SER A 362 -0.38 23.13 -64.20
N LEU A 363 0.38 23.64 -63.24
CA LEU A 363 1.76 24.08 -63.39
C LEU A 363 2.77 22.92 -63.33
N GLY A 364 2.30 21.67 -63.24
CA GLY A 364 3.14 20.47 -63.24
C GLY A 364 3.78 20.11 -61.88
N ILE A 365 3.32 20.71 -60.76
CA ILE A 365 3.84 20.39 -59.45
C ILE A 365 3.26 19.03 -59.00
N ALA A 366 4.14 18.10 -58.65
CA ALA A 366 3.75 16.74 -58.22
C ALA A 366 2.89 16.79 -56.93
N LYS A 367 1.83 15.94 -56.88
CA LYS A 367 0.91 15.80 -55.78
C LYS A 367 1.62 15.63 -54.42
N GLY A 368 2.73 14.85 -54.38
CA GLY A 368 3.55 14.67 -53.15
C GLY A 368 4.21 15.94 -52.66
N LYS A 369 4.64 16.88 -53.58
CA LYS A 369 5.21 18.16 -53.15
C LYS A 369 4.17 19.10 -52.56
N ILE A 370 2.92 19.02 -53.05
CA ILE A 370 1.78 19.77 -52.52
C ILE A 370 1.40 19.23 -51.14
N LEU A 371 1.37 17.91 -50.96
CA LEU A 371 1.10 17.28 -49.67
C LEU A 371 2.19 17.62 -48.65
N LEU A 372 3.49 17.58 -49.07
CA LEU A 372 4.61 17.94 -48.21
C LEU A 372 4.53 19.41 -47.75
N GLN A 373 4.04 20.32 -48.61
CA GLN A 373 3.81 21.72 -48.19
C GLN A 373 2.70 21.81 -47.13
N ILE A 374 1.58 21.12 -47.30
CA ILE A 374 0.49 21.09 -46.32
C ILE A 374 0.99 20.50 -44.97
N LEU A 375 1.76 19.41 -45.06
CA LEU A 375 2.36 18.76 -43.90
C LEU A 375 3.30 19.71 -43.18
N SER A 376 4.16 20.48 -43.89
CA SER A 376 5.07 21.43 -43.25
C SER A 376 4.35 22.60 -42.55
N GLU A 377 3.20 23.05 -43.11
CA GLU A 377 2.33 24.04 -42.48
C GLU A 377 1.74 23.47 -41.16
N ALA A 378 1.23 22.22 -41.22
CA ALA A 378 0.66 21.55 -40.06
C ALA A 378 1.70 21.29 -38.95
N PHE A 379 2.92 20.89 -39.34
CA PHE A 379 4.03 20.71 -38.41
C PHE A 379 4.43 22.00 -37.69
N LEU A 380 4.53 23.12 -38.38
CA LEU A 380 4.85 24.42 -37.78
C LEU A 380 3.84 24.81 -36.71
N ILE A 381 2.54 24.61 -37.02
CA ILE A 381 1.45 24.87 -36.07
C ILE A 381 1.51 23.85 -34.91
N GLY A 382 1.78 22.58 -35.23
CA GLY A 382 1.89 21.50 -34.26
C GLY A 382 2.99 21.75 -33.23
N ILE A 383 4.18 22.15 -33.66
CA ILE A 383 5.29 22.48 -32.74
C ILE A 383 4.90 23.65 -31.83
N ALA A 384 4.26 24.69 -32.37
CA ALA A 384 3.81 25.81 -31.56
C ALA A 384 2.71 25.41 -30.57
N ALA A 385 1.80 24.50 -30.96
CA ALA A 385 0.74 23.99 -30.10
C ALA A 385 1.28 23.13 -28.97
N VAL A 386 2.22 22.21 -29.26
CA VAL A 386 2.89 21.37 -28.26
C VAL A 386 3.71 22.23 -27.28
N ALA A 387 4.45 23.24 -27.77
CA ALA A 387 5.17 24.15 -26.88
C ALA A 387 4.21 24.94 -25.96
N LEU A 388 3.03 25.28 -26.45
CA LEU A 388 1.99 25.94 -25.64
C LEU A 388 1.37 24.98 -24.63
N SER A 389 1.13 23.72 -25.02
CA SER A 389 0.56 22.70 -24.11
C SER A 389 1.48 22.43 -22.91
N PHE A 390 2.81 22.46 -23.10
CA PHE A 390 3.77 22.28 -22.00
C PHE A 390 3.64 23.34 -20.91
N LEU A 391 3.22 24.57 -21.27
CA LEU A 391 3.01 25.63 -20.28
C LEU A 391 1.77 25.36 -19.39
N PHE A 392 0.76 24.67 -19.93
CA PHE A 392 -0.48 24.39 -19.23
C PHE A 392 -0.53 22.97 -18.64
N ALA A 393 0.38 22.07 -19.03
CA ALA A 393 0.39 20.68 -18.64
C ALA A 393 0.44 20.46 -17.12
N PRO A 394 1.27 21.20 -16.32
CA PRO A 394 1.25 21.04 -14.86
C PRO A 394 -0.10 21.36 -14.23
N ALA A 395 -0.75 22.44 -14.69
CA ALA A 395 -2.06 22.84 -14.14
C ALA A 395 -3.16 21.80 -14.44
N VAL A 396 -3.14 21.21 -15.63
CA VAL A 396 -4.10 20.15 -16.01
C VAL A 396 -3.81 18.86 -15.27
N SER A 397 -2.54 18.50 -15.09
CA SER A 397 -2.12 17.32 -14.35
C SER A 397 -2.52 17.39 -12.88
N ASN A 398 -2.28 18.54 -12.21
CA ASN A 398 -2.69 18.73 -10.82
C ASN A 398 -4.20 18.67 -10.65
N ALA A 399 -4.97 19.32 -11.54
CA ALA A 399 -6.44 19.23 -11.49
C ALA A 399 -6.97 17.81 -11.71
N ALA A 400 -6.31 16.99 -12.52
CA ALA A 400 -6.67 15.59 -12.70
C ALA A 400 -6.29 14.75 -11.47
N ALA A 401 -5.16 15.02 -10.84
CA ALA A 401 -4.73 14.37 -9.61
C ALA A 401 -5.69 14.69 -8.45
N ASP A 402 -6.06 15.96 -8.26
CA ASP A 402 -7.02 16.39 -7.24
C ASP A 402 -8.40 15.72 -7.42
N TYR A 403 -8.86 15.58 -8.67
CA TYR A 403 -10.11 14.90 -8.96
C TYR A 403 -10.06 13.40 -8.62
N LEU A 404 -8.95 12.72 -8.92
CA LEU A 404 -8.76 11.31 -8.60
C LEU A 404 -8.62 11.09 -7.09
N ALA A 405 -7.90 11.96 -6.38
CA ALA A 405 -7.78 11.91 -4.92
C ALA A 405 -9.15 12.06 -4.24
N GLY A 406 -9.98 13.00 -4.68
CA GLY A 406 -11.33 13.17 -4.15
C GLY A 406 -12.26 11.98 -4.40
N GLN A 407 -12.08 11.24 -5.51
CA GLN A 407 -12.81 9.99 -5.74
C GLN A 407 -12.35 8.86 -4.83
N GLN A 408 -11.05 8.78 -4.53
CA GLN A 408 -10.49 7.79 -3.62
C GLN A 408 -10.95 8.01 -2.17
N GLU A 409 -10.97 9.27 -1.71
CA GLU A 409 -11.52 9.62 -0.39
C GLU A 409 -12.99 9.20 -0.26
N GLN A 410 -13.79 9.43 -1.28
CA GLN A 410 -15.20 9.05 -1.28
C GLN A 410 -15.40 7.52 -1.29
N GLN A 411 -14.54 6.76 -1.96
CA GLN A 411 -14.55 5.30 -1.92
C GLN A 411 -14.09 4.76 -0.56
N ALA A 412 -13.07 5.37 0.06
CA ALA A 412 -12.61 5.01 1.39
C ALA A 412 -13.68 5.26 2.46
N GLU A 413 -14.43 6.38 2.39
CA GLU A 413 -15.57 6.64 3.28
C GLU A 413 -16.69 5.60 3.11
N LEU A 414 -17.04 5.23 1.87
CA LEU A 414 -18.03 4.18 1.60
C LEU A 414 -17.58 2.81 2.11
N GLN A 415 -16.28 2.51 2.05
CA GLN A 415 -15.72 1.28 2.56
C GLN A 415 -15.76 1.25 4.09
N LYS A 416 -15.45 2.36 4.76
CA LYS A 416 -15.61 2.51 6.22
C LYS A 416 -17.05 2.30 6.67
N GLU A 417 -18.02 2.85 5.96
CA GLU A 417 -19.45 2.63 6.26
C GLU A 417 -19.86 1.16 6.07
N MET A 418 -19.32 0.45 5.08
CA MET A 418 -19.60 -0.98 4.85
C MET A 418 -18.91 -1.88 5.89
N ASP A 419 -17.78 -1.48 6.44
CA ASP A 419 -17.00 -2.24 7.41
C ASP A 419 -17.41 -1.94 8.86
N ALA A 420 -18.13 -0.85 9.11
CA ALA A 420 -18.61 -0.45 10.44
C ALA A 420 -19.56 -1.45 11.14
N GLY A 421 -19.94 -2.53 10.48
CA GLY A 421 -20.76 -3.62 11.05
C GLY A 421 -20.07 -4.98 11.10
N LYS A 422 -18.81 -5.09 10.65
CA LYS A 422 -18.07 -6.36 10.63
C LYS A 422 -17.21 -6.49 11.88
N VAL A 423 -17.22 -7.68 12.48
CA VAL A 423 -16.29 -8.01 13.57
C VAL A 423 -14.88 -7.97 12.98
N ALA A 424 -14.05 -7.03 13.47
CA ALA A 424 -12.67 -6.92 13.05
C ALA A 424 -11.94 -8.26 13.31
N THR A 425 -11.40 -8.86 12.27
CA THR A 425 -10.31 -9.83 12.41
C THR A 425 -9.06 -9.08 12.88
N ASP A 426 -8.16 -9.71 13.61
CA ASP A 426 -6.99 -9.09 14.26
C ASP A 426 -6.05 -8.27 13.35
N TYR A 427 -6.30 -8.23 12.06
CA TYR A 427 -5.59 -7.43 11.08
C TYR A 427 -6.52 -6.37 10.46
N GLN A 428 -6.24 -5.11 10.72
CA GLN A 428 -6.77 -3.99 9.95
C GLN A 428 -5.68 -3.56 8.95
N ALA A 429 -6.02 -3.62 7.67
CA ALA A 429 -5.12 -3.09 6.65
C ALA A 429 -4.85 -1.59 6.91
N PRO A 430 -3.61 -1.12 6.74
CA PRO A 430 -3.28 0.29 6.95
C PRO A 430 -4.18 1.18 6.12
N GLU A 431 -4.72 2.24 6.74
CA GLU A 431 -5.36 3.33 6.01
C GLU A 431 -4.28 4.01 5.15
N LEU A 432 -4.31 3.70 3.86
CA LEU A 432 -3.46 4.37 2.91
C LEU A 432 -3.95 5.80 2.73
N THR A 433 -3.43 6.71 3.51
CA THR A 433 -3.45 8.12 3.15
C THR A 433 -2.51 8.25 1.95
N VAL A 434 -3.09 8.30 0.75
CA VAL A 434 -2.35 8.65 -0.46
C VAL A 434 -1.84 10.06 -0.25
N THR A 435 -0.62 10.19 0.27
CA THR A 435 0.09 11.44 0.35
C THR A 435 0.27 11.97 -1.07
N ASN A 436 -0.09 13.22 -1.30
CA ASN A 436 0.01 13.99 -2.53
C ASN A 436 0.97 13.39 -3.55
N VAL A 437 0.43 12.75 -4.56
CA VAL A 437 1.20 12.28 -5.70
C VAL A 437 1.51 13.50 -6.55
N GLU A 438 2.68 14.10 -6.35
CA GLU A 438 3.18 15.10 -7.29
C GLU A 438 3.38 14.41 -8.64
N THR A 439 2.50 14.72 -9.58
CA THR A 439 2.60 14.23 -10.96
C THR A 439 3.70 15.02 -11.67
N GLU A 440 4.95 14.55 -11.57
CA GLU A 440 6.05 15.14 -12.33
C GLU A 440 5.94 14.77 -13.81
N ILE A 441 5.89 15.78 -14.65
CA ILE A 441 5.98 15.61 -16.11
C ILE A 441 7.43 15.32 -16.47
N THR A 442 7.74 14.07 -16.77
CA THR A 442 9.10 13.65 -17.11
C THR A 442 9.50 14.08 -18.52
N SER A 443 10.81 14.27 -18.75
CA SER A 443 11.34 14.56 -20.09
C SER A 443 10.95 13.49 -21.12
N PHE A 444 10.76 12.25 -20.71
CA PHE A 444 10.28 11.17 -21.55
C PHE A 444 8.85 11.43 -22.06
N MET A 445 7.94 11.88 -21.19
CA MET A 445 6.57 12.21 -21.57
C MET A 445 6.51 13.34 -22.60
N LEU A 446 7.36 14.36 -22.45
CA LEU A 446 7.47 15.45 -23.40
C LEU A 446 7.92 14.95 -24.79
N VAL A 447 8.93 14.09 -24.83
CA VAL A 447 9.41 13.49 -26.11
C VAL A 447 8.35 12.59 -26.73
N ALA A 448 7.67 11.80 -25.92
CA ALA A 448 6.60 10.91 -26.38
C ALA A 448 5.40 11.69 -26.92
N ASP A 449 5.03 12.82 -26.30
CA ASP A 449 3.97 13.70 -26.79
C ASP A 449 4.33 14.32 -28.13
N VAL A 450 5.53 14.90 -28.26
CA VAL A 450 6.03 15.45 -29.56
C VAL A 450 5.98 14.37 -30.65
N ALA A 451 6.44 13.16 -30.36
CA ALA A 451 6.44 12.04 -31.30
C ALA A 451 5.00 11.62 -31.66
N GLY A 452 4.14 11.43 -30.65
CA GLY A 452 2.74 11.01 -30.81
C GLY A 452 1.93 12.02 -31.65
N VAL A 453 1.99 13.29 -31.29
CA VAL A 453 1.33 14.38 -32.05
C VAL A 453 1.87 14.48 -33.47
N SER A 454 3.19 14.32 -33.65
CA SER A 454 3.80 14.32 -34.99
C SER A 454 3.26 13.18 -35.86
N VAL A 455 3.20 11.97 -35.33
CA VAL A 455 2.62 10.80 -36.03
C VAL A 455 1.16 11.04 -36.34
N LEU A 456 0.35 11.56 -35.43
CA LEU A 456 -1.07 11.88 -35.68
C LEU A 456 -1.23 12.90 -36.82
N ILE A 457 -0.42 13.96 -36.83
CA ILE A 457 -0.45 14.97 -37.93
C ILE A 457 -0.07 14.32 -39.25
N ILE A 458 0.98 13.51 -39.32
CA ILE A 458 1.43 12.85 -40.54
C ILE A 458 0.32 11.93 -41.07
N VAL A 459 -0.16 11.03 -40.24
CA VAL A 459 -1.14 10.00 -40.66
C VAL A 459 -2.45 10.67 -41.07
N SER A 460 -2.96 11.63 -40.30
CA SER A 460 -4.19 12.36 -40.61
C SER A 460 -4.09 13.17 -41.91
N THR A 461 -2.96 13.89 -42.10
CA THR A 461 -2.71 14.68 -43.30
C THR A 461 -2.57 13.80 -44.56
N CYS A 462 -1.83 12.68 -44.42
CA CYS A 462 -1.65 11.73 -45.51
C CYS A 462 -2.97 11.07 -45.89
N ALA A 463 -3.76 10.60 -44.93
CA ALA A 463 -5.06 9.98 -45.14
C ALA A 463 -6.03 10.96 -45.82
N ALA A 464 -6.13 12.20 -45.34
CA ALA A 464 -6.96 13.25 -45.95
C ALA A 464 -6.47 13.59 -47.36
N GLY A 465 -5.15 13.68 -47.58
CA GLY A 465 -4.54 13.94 -48.88
C GLY A 465 -4.84 12.84 -49.90
N ILE A 466 -4.70 11.56 -49.53
CA ILE A 466 -5.01 10.43 -50.41
C ILE A 466 -6.47 10.50 -50.85
N LEU A 467 -7.38 10.79 -49.94
CA LEU A 467 -8.82 10.83 -50.26
C LEU A 467 -9.16 11.92 -51.31
N ILE A 468 -8.52 13.10 -51.23
CA ILE A 468 -8.80 14.24 -52.09
C ILE A 468 -7.99 14.14 -53.39
N PHE A 469 -6.74 13.72 -53.38
CA PHE A 469 -5.89 13.60 -54.55
C PHE A 469 -6.22 12.38 -55.45
N ARG A 470 -7.16 11.49 -55.05
CA ARG A 470 -7.71 10.43 -55.90
C ARG A 470 -8.58 11.00 -57.03
N LYS A 471 -9.14 12.22 -56.86
CA LYS A 471 -9.88 12.90 -57.96
C LYS A 471 -8.90 13.36 -59.05
N ASN A 472 -9.37 13.32 -60.32
CA ASN A 472 -8.59 13.81 -61.46
C ASN A 472 -8.53 15.36 -61.44
N PRO A 473 -7.43 15.99 -61.96
CA PRO A 473 -7.35 17.43 -62.05
C PRO A 473 -8.51 18.08 -62.82
N LYS A 474 -9.06 17.39 -63.84
CA LYS A 474 -10.23 17.82 -64.60
C LYS A 474 -11.49 17.93 -63.73
N ASP A 475 -11.70 16.95 -62.87
CA ASP A 475 -12.88 16.90 -61.98
C ASP A 475 -12.79 17.99 -60.89
N ILE A 476 -11.57 18.26 -60.42
CA ILE A 476 -11.28 19.32 -59.46
C ILE A 476 -11.55 20.71 -60.04
N LEU A 477 -11.21 20.93 -61.34
CA LEU A 477 -11.43 22.20 -62.02
C LEU A 477 -12.89 22.37 -62.50
N SER A 478 -13.61 21.29 -62.84
CA SER A 478 -15.01 21.34 -63.21
C SER A 478 -16.01 21.56 -62.06
N GLU A 479 -15.64 21.23 -60.81
CA GLU A 479 -16.40 21.59 -59.61
C GLU A 479 -16.29 23.11 -59.29
N MET A 480 -15.54 23.88 -60.09
CA MET A 480 -15.30 25.32 -59.94
C MET A 480 -16.17 26.19 -60.86
N SER A 481 -16.89 25.60 -61.80
CA SER A 481 -17.83 26.27 -62.64
C SER A 481 -19.27 26.02 -62.17
#